data_9af38cd25b6bd5eb9d8ced58a3a9ebe1
#
_entry.id   9af38cd25b6bd5eb9d8ced58a3a9ebe1
#
_cell.length_a   1.000
_cell.length_b   1.000
_cell.length_c   1.000
_cell.angle_alpha   90.00
_cell.angle_beta   90.00
_cell.angle_gamma   90.00
#
_symmetry.space_group_name_H-M   'P 1'
#
loop_
_entity.id
_entity.type
_entity.pdbx_description
1 polymer ?
#
loop_
_entity_poly.entity_id
_entity_poly.type
_entity_poly.pdbx_seq_one_letter_code
_entity_poly.pdbx_strand_id
1 'polypeptide(L)'
;MNSEWSLDVLYKGFDDPKFSEDLTSFEKKAKELDELSKTLSHENEKEDLLKIVKGLEEFELLEKHLSCFGFLSQSTNTANTKAAAAIDKVATIASTASKAMAVFSRYISDMKDLNSYLDCPELCEYKYFLNDIHESGKYLLSEDVEEALAKMNISGGSAWEKQQSLLTSSLEVEYDGKKLPLASVRNLAYDASKEVRKAAYEAEIKSYASIADAVSFSLNNIKLQVITEAKMRGYTSPMDMTLHQSHVSQKTLDALLSAMQKYLPVFHKYLKRKAEILGYENGLPWYELFAPVGKSATTSFTPETTKEYLVNHFRPFCDELADMMEEAFDNNWIDFYPHKGKVGGAFCCNMPFVKQSRVLTNFDGGLGDVVTLAHELGHAYHGLNIESHKPLNWEYSMPVAETASTFNENIIMNAVIDETEDKEVKLGLIENQLQDLCQIICDIYSRYLFEKAVFDRRSDEFLFTDQLNEIMLAAQKQAYGDGLDPTCLHPYMWVCKSHYYSSDLSYYNWPYAFGGLFARGLIVKYQEMGKEEFVPKYKEMLYTTTVASVEDTASVLGIDLTDEAFWISALETAKSRIEEFIELSK
;
A
#
# COMPACT_ATOMS: atom_id res chain seq x y z
N MET A 1 5.64 28.10 -13.15
CA MET A 1 5.31 27.16 -12.03
C MET A 1 6.52 26.99 -11.15
N ASN A 2 6.37 26.89 -9.82
CA ASN A 2 7.50 26.57 -8.93
C ASN A 2 7.80 25.06 -9.00
N SER A 3 9.07 24.69 -8.96
CA SER A 3 9.48 23.28 -9.04
C SER A 3 9.54 22.57 -7.68
N GLU A 4 9.43 23.32 -6.59
CA GLU A 4 9.51 22.84 -5.22
C GLU A 4 8.21 23.15 -4.48
N TRP A 5 7.80 22.27 -3.58
CA TRP A 5 6.66 22.54 -2.70
C TRP A 5 6.94 23.60 -1.66
N SER A 6 5.89 24.18 -1.05
CA SER A 6 6.00 25.05 0.12
C SER A 6 5.45 24.38 1.36
N LEU A 7 6.18 24.45 2.47
CA LEU A 7 5.75 23.97 3.78
C LEU A 7 5.35 25.13 4.72
N ASP A 8 5.26 26.36 4.22
CA ASP A 8 4.96 27.57 5.01
C ASP A 8 3.58 27.52 5.70
N VAL A 9 2.66 26.69 5.18
CA VAL A 9 1.35 26.44 5.80
C VAL A 9 1.47 25.73 7.15
N LEU A 10 2.55 24.99 7.36
CA LEU A 10 2.89 24.33 8.63
C LEU A 10 3.77 25.25 9.47
N TYR A 11 5.03 25.42 9.06
CA TYR A 11 6.02 26.26 9.73
C TYR A 11 6.99 26.87 8.71
N LYS A 12 7.53 28.04 9.03
CA LYS A 12 8.53 28.73 8.19
C LYS A 12 9.94 28.15 8.32
N GLY A 13 10.14 27.15 9.15
CA GLY A 13 11.40 26.46 9.41
C GLY A 13 11.46 25.91 10.82
N PHE A 14 12.51 25.13 11.14
CA PHE A 14 12.71 24.57 12.48
C PHE A 14 13.04 25.63 13.54
N ASP A 15 13.39 26.84 13.13
CA ASP A 15 13.63 27.99 14.01
C ASP A 15 12.36 28.89 14.16
N ASP A 16 11.22 28.48 13.57
CA ASP A 16 9.94 29.16 13.76
C ASP A 16 9.50 29.03 15.24
N PRO A 17 9.19 30.15 15.92
CA PRO A 17 8.68 30.10 17.29
C PRO A 17 7.48 29.17 17.47
N LYS A 18 6.57 29.12 16.47
CA LYS A 18 5.40 28.26 16.49
C LYS A 18 5.79 26.76 16.55
N PHE A 19 6.84 26.34 15.83
CA PHE A 19 7.33 24.96 15.90
C PHE A 19 7.75 24.57 17.33
N SER A 20 8.48 25.47 18.01
CA SER A 20 8.94 25.24 19.38
C SER A 20 7.79 25.27 20.39
N GLU A 21 6.78 26.13 20.17
CA GLU A 21 5.56 26.20 21.01
C GLU A 21 4.71 24.93 20.85
N ASP A 22 4.50 24.47 19.63
CA ASP A 22 3.74 23.26 19.34
C ASP A 22 4.45 22.00 19.88
N LEU A 23 5.80 21.94 19.78
CA LEU A 23 6.57 20.84 20.37
C LEU A 23 6.45 20.82 21.90
N THR A 24 6.46 21.99 22.55
CA THR A 24 6.27 22.11 24.00
C THR A 24 4.83 21.71 24.39
N SER A 25 3.85 22.11 23.60
CA SER A 25 2.44 21.77 23.81
C SER A 25 2.21 20.26 23.62
N PHE A 26 2.88 19.65 22.67
CA PHE A 26 2.82 18.22 22.43
C PHE A 26 3.38 17.40 23.60
N GLU A 27 4.55 17.80 24.13
CA GLU A 27 5.12 17.18 25.34
C GLU A 27 4.22 17.35 26.56
N LYS A 28 3.60 18.52 26.72
CA LYS A 28 2.62 18.76 27.80
C LYS A 28 1.39 17.87 27.64
N LYS A 29 0.87 17.75 26.41
CA LYS A 29 -0.31 16.92 26.13
C LYS A 29 -0.04 15.44 26.39
N ALA A 30 1.13 14.92 26.03
CA ALA A 30 1.53 13.55 26.35
C ALA A 30 1.50 13.28 27.89
N LYS A 31 1.97 14.25 28.69
CA LYS A 31 1.91 14.16 30.16
C LYS A 31 0.47 14.23 30.69
N GLU A 32 -0.37 15.09 30.09
CA GLU A 32 -1.80 15.18 30.47
C GLU A 32 -2.54 13.87 30.20
N LEU A 33 -2.26 13.18 29.09
CA LEU A 33 -2.82 11.86 28.78
C LEU A 33 -2.35 10.80 29.77
N ASP A 34 -1.06 10.81 30.14
CA ASP A 34 -0.54 9.89 31.15
C ASP A 34 -1.21 10.12 32.53
N GLU A 35 -1.42 11.37 32.94
CA GLU A 35 -2.16 11.67 34.18
C GLU A 35 -3.64 11.26 34.08
N LEU A 36 -4.31 11.52 32.95
CA LEU A 36 -5.69 11.12 32.73
C LEU A 36 -5.85 9.60 32.84
N SER A 37 -4.93 8.82 32.28
CA SER A 37 -4.98 7.35 32.32
C SER A 37 -4.98 6.77 33.73
N LYS A 38 -4.42 7.49 34.71
CA LYS A 38 -4.36 7.09 36.12
C LYS A 38 -5.64 7.38 36.89
N THR A 39 -6.53 8.21 36.36
CA THR A 39 -7.75 8.68 37.06
C THR A 39 -9.03 8.02 36.55
N LEU A 40 -8.96 7.19 35.53
CA LEU A 40 -10.12 6.54 34.92
C LEU A 40 -10.81 5.59 35.91
N SER A 41 -12.13 5.66 35.91
CA SER A 41 -12.97 4.74 36.70
C SER A 41 -14.29 4.49 35.98
N HIS A 42 -14.84 3.27 36.08
CA HIS A 42 -16.15 2.94 35.49
C HIS A 42 -17.35 3.54 36.25
N GLU A 43 -17.14 4.53 37.13
CA GLU A 43 -18.22 5.25 37.78
C GLU A 43 -18.79 6.39 36.94
N ASN A 44 -17.96 6.99 36.07
CA ASN A 44 -18.30 8.14 35.22
C ASN A 44 -17.88 7.93 33.75
N GLU A 45 -18.19 6.76 33.18
CA GLU A 45 -17.70 6.31 31.87
C GLU A 45 -17.90 7.33 30.75
N LYS A 46 -19.08 7.98 30.67
CA LYS A 46 -19.34 8.99 29.64
C LYS A 46 -18.41 10.20 29.74
N GLU A 47 -18.21 10.71 30.95
CA GLU A 47 -17.35 11.88 31.17
C GLU A 47 -15.89 11.56 30.91
N ASP A 48 -15.44 10.38 31.32
CA ASP A 48 -14.07 9.92 31.07
C ASP A 48 -13.83 9.66 29.57
N LEU A 49 -14.80 9.06 28.87
CA LEU A 49 -14.72 8.87 27.41
C LEU A 49 -14.61 10.20 26.66
N LEU A 50 -15.38 11.21 27.06
CA LEU A 50 -15.29 12.57 26.48
C LEU A 50 -13.90 13.20 26.72
N LYS A 51 -13.31 13.02 27.90
CA LYS A 51 -11.95 13.50 28.21
C LYS A 51 -10.89 12.76 27.39
N ILE A 52 -11.04 11.44 27.26
CA ILE A 52 -10.14 10.61 26.44
C ILE A 52 -10.17 11.10 25.00
N VAL A 53 -11.35 11.13 24.37
CA VAL A 53 -11.50 11.53 22.97
C VAL A 53 -10.93 12.91 22.72
N LYS A 54 -11.29 13.90 23.55
CA LYS A 54 -10.76 15.26 23.41
C LYS A 54 -9.24 15.32 23.57
N GLY A 55 -8.70 14.59 24.54
CA GLY A 55 -7.26 14.53 24.75
C GLY A 55 -6.51 13.91 23.58
N LEU A 56 -7.07 12.84 22.99
CA LEU A 56 -6.53 12.17 21.79
C LEU A 56 -6.61 13.08 20.56
N GLU A 57 -7.72 13.78 20.33
CA GLU A 57 -7.84 14.76 19.22
C GLU A 57 -6.74 15.83 19.28
N GLU A 58 -6.54 16.43 20.45
CA GLU A 58 -5.54 17.48 20.63
C GLU A 58 -4.11 16.94 20.49
N PHE A 59 -3.85 15.71 20.92
CA PHE A 59 -2.58 15.05 20.80
C PHE A 59 -2.27 14.71 19.34
N GLU A 60 -3.20 14.07 18.63
CA GLU A 60 -3.08 13.70 17.22
C GLU A 60 -2.83 14.92 16.32
N LEU A 61 -3.58 16.00 16.56
CA LEU A 61 -3.43 17.23 15.79
C LEU A 61 -2.02 17.82 15.91
N LEU A 62 -1.45 17.86 17.11
CA LEU A 62 -0.08 18.35 17.34
C LEU A 62 0.95 17.41 16.71
N GLU A 63 0.77 16.11 16.87
CA GLU A 63 1.65 15.10 16.29
C GLU A 63 1.70 15.22 14.77
N LYS A 64 0.54 15.28 14.10
CA LYS A 64 0.45 15.41 12.64
C LYS A 64 1.12 16.69 12.13
N HIS A 65 0.91 17.84 12.77
CA HIS A 65 1.58 19.09 12.39
C HIS A 65 3.11 18.98 12.44
N LEU A 66 3.64 18.45 13.55
CA LEU A 66 5.08 18.35 13.78
C LEU A 66 5.74 17.26 12.91
N SER A 67 5.11 16.08 12.86
CA SER A 67 5.64 14.92 12.11
C SER A 67 5.61 15.15 10.60
N CYS A 68 4.51 15.70 10.04
CA CYS A 68 4.44 16.04 8.61
C CYS A 68 5.53 17.05 8.21
N PHE A 69 5.76 18.11 9.02
CA PHE A 69 6.81 19.07 8.72
C PHE A 69 8.20 18.44 8.72
N GLY A 70 8.50 17.61 9.74
CA GLY A 70 9.76 16.89 9.82
C GLY A 70 9.97 15.95 8.64
N PHE A 71 8.98 15.09 8.36
CA PHE A 71 9.00 14.10 7.27
C PHE A 71 9.16 14.77 5.90
N LEU A 72 8.34 15.76 5.57
CA LEU A 72 8.38 16.44 4.28
C LEU A 72 9.70 17.21 4.08
N SER A 73 10.22 17.84 5.15
CA SER A 73 11.53 18.51 5.10
C SER A 73 12.70 17.54 4.92
N GLN A 74 12.61 16.32 5.48
CA GLN A 74 13.64 15.30 5.31
C GLN A 74 13.53 14.63 3.94
N SER A 75 12.34 14.48 3.39
CA SER A 75 12.11 13.81 2.10
C SER A 75 12.78 14.54 0.93
N THR A 76 12.85 15.87 0.96
CA THR A 76 13.57 16.67 -0.04
C THR A 76 15.07 16.78 0.26
N ASN A 77 15.50 16.54 1.52
CA ASN A 77 16.91 16.59 1.90
C ASN A 77 17.21 15.62 3.05
N THR A 78 17.55 14.39 2.73
CA THR A 78 17.90 13.33 3.70
C THR A 78 19.10 13.68 4.59
N ALA A 79 19.93 14.65 4.21
CA ALA A 79 21.05 15.15 5.01
C ALA A 79 20.64 16.29 5.96
N ASN A 80 19.35 16.67 6.02
CA ASN A 80 18.86 17.72 6.91
C ASN A 80 18.85 17.23 8.38
N THR A 81 19.90 17.59 9.11
CA THR A 81 20.07 17.17 10.51
C THR A 81 19.02 17.77 11.46
N LYS A 82 18.47 18.98 11.14
CA LYS A 82 17.38 19.58 11.94
C LYS A 82 16.09 18.77 11.76
N ALA A 83 15.78 18.35 10.53
CA ALA A 83 14.61 17.51 10.25
C ALA A 83 14.71 16.15 10.97
N ALA A 84 15.86 15.47 10.86
CA ALA A 84 16.09 14.20 11.56
C ALA A 84 15.93 14.35 13.08
N ALA A 85 16.54 15.39 13.68
CA ALA A 85 16.42 15.65 15.12
C ALA A 85 14.98 15.98 15.55
N ALA A 86 14.20 16.66 14.69
CA ALA A 86 12.80 16.96 14.96
C ALA A 86 11.95 15.68 14.92
N ILE A 87 12.13 14.82 13.92
CA ILE A 87 11.44 13.52 13.81
C ILE A 87 11.73 12.66 15.05
N ASP A 88 13.00 12.51 15.43
CA ASP A 88 13.39 11.74 16.62
C ASP A 88 12.77 12.30 17.90
N LYS A 89 12.72 13.64 18.01
CA LYS A 89 12.12 14.31 19.18
C LYS A 89 10.61 14.07 19.25
N VAL A 90 9.90 14.20 18.14
CA VAL A 90 8.45 13.94 18.05
C VAL A 90 8.17 12.47 18.39
N ALA A 91 8.87 11.52 17.79
CA ALA A 91 8.73 10.10 18.07
C ALA A 91 9.01 9.76 19.55
N THR A 92 10.02 10.41 20.14
CA THR A 92 10.35 10.25 21.57
C THR A 92 9.19 10.71 22.48
N ILE A 93 8.61 11.88 22.18
CA ILE A 93 7.47 12.39 22.94
C ILE A 93 6.25 11.47 22.75
N ALA A 94 5.93 11.08 21.50
CA ALA A 94 4.82 10.16 21.21
C ALA A 94 4.95 8.84 21.99
N SER A 95 6.16 8.29 22.06
CA SER A 95 6.41 7.06 22.81
C SER A 95 6.09 7.17 24.32
N THR A 96 6.16 8.37 24.91
CA THR A 96 5.81 8.57 26.32
C THR A 96 4.31 8.42 26.58
N ALA A 97 3.46 8.63 25.56
CA ALA A 97 2.01 8.47 25.65
C ALA A 97 1.53 7.02 25.41
N SER A 98 2.40 6.12 24.91
CA SER A 98 2.01 4.75 24.51
C SER A 98 1.32 3.97 25.64
N LYS A 99 1.78 4.13 26.89
CA LYS A 99 1.15 3.49 28.04
C LYS A 99 -0.28 4.02 28.28
N ALA A 100 -0.47 5.34 28.17
CA ALA A 100 -1.80 5.94 28.32
C ALA A 100 -2.75 5.44 27.22
N MET A 101 -2.27 5.35 25.97
CA MET A 101 -3.05 4.80 24.84
C MET A 101 -3.51 3.36 25.10
N ALA A 102 -2.62 2.51 25.61
CA ALA A 102 -2.98 1.13 25.98
C ALA A 102 -4.04 1.08 27.10
N VAL A 103 -3.92 1.95 28.10
CA VAL A 103 -4.93 2.07 29.17
C VAL A 103 -6.26 2.54 28.64
N PHE A 104 -6.29 3.52 27.72
CA PHE A 104 -7.52 4.01 27.10
C PHE A 104 -8.19 2.92 26.26
N SER A 105 -7.43 2.19 25.45
CA SER A 105 -7.96 1.08 24.68
C SER A 105 -8.58 0.01 25.58
N ARG A 106 -7.90 -0.35 26.67
CA ARG A 106 -8.42 -1.30 27.67
C ARG A 106 -9.69 -0.76 28.32
N TYR A 107 -9.69 0.49 28.78
CA TYR A 107 -10.83 1.14 29.42
C TYR A 107 -12.07 1.14 28.52
N ILE A 108 -11.91 1.51 27.23
CA ILE A 108 -13.00 1.51 26.25
C ILE A 108 -13.48 0.08 25.98
N SER A 109 -12.56 -0.89 25.90
CA SER A 109 -12.89 -2.30 25.69
C SER A 109 -13.70 -2.91 26.83
N ASP A 110 -13.46 -2.49 28.06
CA ASP A 110 -14.13 -3.01 29.26
C ASP A 110 -15.50 -2.34 29.51
N MET A 111 -15.88 -1.31 28.73
CA MET A 111 -17.19 -0.64 28.86
C MET A 111 -18.32 -1.59 28.46
N LYS A 112 -19.31 -1.78 29.34
CA LYS A 112 -20.44 -2.68 29.09
C LYS A 112 -21.52 -2.08 28.19
N ASP A 113 -21.62 -0.77 28.16
CA ASP A 113 -22.73 -0.04 27.52
C ASP A 113 -22.24 1.14 26.69
N LEU A 114 -21.10 0.93 25.99
CA LEU A 114 -20.47 1.96 25.14
C LEU A 114 -21.47 2.62 24.19
N ASN A 115 -22.27 1.82 23.51
CA ASN A 115 -23.23 2.32 22.53
C ASN A 115 -24.23 3.34 23.08
N SER A 116 -24.56 3.29 24.37
CA SER A 116 -25.45 4.27 25.00
C SER A 116 -24.88 5.69 25.07
N TYR A 117 -23.55 5.82 24.95
CA TYR A 117 -22.85 7.10 24.99
C TYR A 117 -22.59 7.69 23.58
N LEU A 118 -22.60 6.85 22.53
CA LEU A 118 -22.17 7.23 21.18
C LEU A 118 -23.17 8.10 20.41
N ASP A 119 -24.42 8.22 20.88
CA ASP A 119 -25.43 9.05 20.21
C ASP A 119 -25.34 10.55 20.62
N CYS A 120 -24.41 10.93 21.52
CA CYS A 120 -24.23 12.34 21.85
C CYS A 120 -23.43 13.07 20.75
N PRO A 121 -23.69 14.39 20.55
CA PRO A 121 -23.05 15.15 19.45
C PRO A 121 -21.53 15.15 19.46
N GLU A 122 -20.92 15.01 20.63
CA GLU A 122 -19.46 15.04 20.80
C GLU A 122 -18.79 13.73 20.37
N LEU A 123 -19.51 12.58 20.44
CA LEU A 123 -18.96 11.24 20.18
C LEU A 123 -19.53 10.57 18.93
N CYS A 124 -20.67 11.05 18.40
CA CYS A 124 -21.37 10.37 17.31
C CYS A 124 -20.51 10.17 16.05
N GLU A 125 -19.61 11.11 15.77
CA GLU A 125 -18.67 10.98 14.64
C GLU A 125 -17.61 9.90 14.87
N TYR A 126 -17.29 9.60 16.13
CA TYR A 126 -16.32 8.57 16.52
C TYR A 126 -16.95 7.19 16.77
N LYS A 127 -18.20 6.99 16.36
CA LYS A 127 -18.93 5.74 16.61
C LYS A 127 -18.18 4.53 16.05
N TYR A 128 -17.68 4.61 14.82
CA TYR A 128 -16.91 3.52 14.21
C TYR A 128 -15.59 3.30 14.96
N PHE A 129 -14.79 4.34 15.12
CA PHE A 129 -13.50 4.29 15.83
C PHE A 129 -13.59 3.70 17.23
N LEU A 130 -14.56 4.15 18.04
CA LEU A 130 -14.74 3.67 19.40
C LEU A 130 -15.28 2.24 19.48
N ASN A 131 -16.18 1.86 18.56
CA ASN A 131 -16.65 0.48 18.46
C ASN A 131 -15.54 -0.46 18.00
N ASP A 132 -14.67 -0.04 17.08
CA ASP A 132 -13.53 -0.82 16.64
C ASP A 132 -12.57 -1.12 17.81
N ILE A 133 -12.23 -0.12 18.61
CA ILE A 133 -11.44 -0.30 19.84
C ILE A 133 -12.14 -1.28 20.79
N HIS A 134 -13.44 -1.10 21.00
CA HIS A 134 -14.22 -1.95 21.91
C HIS A 134 -14.27 -3.41 21.46
N GLU A 135 -14.52 -3.65 20.17
CA GLU A 135 -14.55 -5.00 19.61
C GLU A 135 -13.18 -5.66 19.57
N SER A 136 -12.13 -4.88 19.33
CA SER A 136 -10.74 -5.35 19.35
C SER A 136 -10.27 -5.74 20.75
N GLY A 137 -10.96 -5.27 21.78
CA GLY A 137 -10.67 -5.58 23.19
C GLY A 137 -10.62 -7.07 23.52
N LYS A 138 -11.42 -7.89 22.86
CA LYS A 138 -11.44 -9.36 23.04
C LYS A 138 -10.11 -10.03 22.66
N TYR A 139 -9.27 -9.35 21.88
CA TYR A 139 -7.96 -9.83 21.44
C TYR A 139 -6.79 -9.25 22.26
N LEU A 140 -7.07 -8.35 23.20
CA LEU A 140 -6.06 -7.78 24.09
C LEU A 140 -5.62 -8.83 25.12
N LEU A 141 -4.32 -8.95 25.30
CA LEU A 141 -3.73 -9.76 26.35
C LEU A 141 -3.62 -8.96 27.66
N SER A 142 -3.22 -9.61 28.76
CA SER A 142 -2.95 -8.86 29.98
C SER A 142 -1.76 -7.91 29.80
N GLU A 143 -1.73 -6.80 30.56
CA GLU A 143 -0.69 -5.77 30.44
C GLU A 143 0.74 -6.36 30.54
N ASP A 144 0.96 -7.26 31.49
CA ASP A 144 2.26 -7.92 31.67
C ASP A 144 2.67 -8.75 30.44
N VAL A 145 1.70 -9.38 29.75
CA VAL A 145 1.96 -10.19 28.54
C VAL A 145 2.21 -9.28 27.34
N GLU A 146 1.42 -8.20 27.17
CA GLU A 146 1.65 -7.21 26.09
C GLU A 146 3.05 -6.59 26.23
N GLU A 147 3.44 -6.18 27.44
CA GLU A 147 4.77 -5.63 27.70
C GLU A 147 5.89 -6.66 27.41
N ALA A 148 5.69 -7.91 27.80
CA ALA A 148 6.65 -8.97 27.53
C ALA A 148 6.78 -9.24 26.03
N LEU A 149 5.67 -9.33 25.28
CA LEU A 149 5.67 -9.52 23.83
C LEU A 149 6.36 -8.37 23.12
N ALA A 150 6.04 -7.12 23.46
CA ALA A 150 6.67 -5.95 22.87
C ALA A 150 8.20 -5.95 23.07
N LYS A 151 8.68 -6.27 24.28
CA LYS A 151 10.12 -6.37 24.57
C LYS A 151 10.77 -7.54 23.82
N MET A 152 10.10 -8.68 23.73
CA MET A 152 10.63 -9.85 23.04
C MET A 152 10.61 -9.68 21.53
N ASN A 153 9.68 -8.93 20.96
CA ASN A 153 9.64 -8.65 19.52
C ASN A 153 10.89 -7.92 19.04
N ILE A 154 11.55 -7.11 19.89
CA ILE A 154 12.80 -6.42 19.54
C ILE A 154 13.90 -7.40 19.13
N SER A 155 14.03 -8.53 19.86
CA SER A 155 14.98 -9.61 19.55
C SER A 155 14.35 -10.79 18.80
N GLY A 156 13.04 -10.78 18.62
CA GLY A 156 12.24 -11.73 17.86
C GLY A 156 11.97 -11.24 16.44
N GLY A 157 10.71 -11.03 16.09
CA GLY A 157 10.25 -10.67 14.74
C GLY A 157 11.02 -9.52 14.11
N SER A 158 11.15 -8.40 14.84
CA SER A 158 11.90 -7.22 14.36
C SER A 158 13.38 -7.49 14.07
N ALA A 159 14.03 -8.36 14.85
CA ALA A 159 15.43 -8.73 14.59
C ALA A 159 15.56 -9.61 13.34
N TRP A 160 14.63 -10.54 13.14
CA TRP A 160 14.60 -11.41 11.97
C TRP A 160 14.26 -10.66 10.69
N GLU A 161 13.38 -9.68 10.75
CA GLU A 161 13.09 -8.76 9.65
C GLU A 161 14.34 -7.96 9.25
N LYS A 162 15.00 -7.35 10.24
CA LYS A 162 16.26 -6.63 10.03
C LYS A 162 17.36 -7.52 9.46
N GLN A 163 17.44 -8.79 9.88
CA GLN A 163 18.40 -9.74 9.32
C GLN A 163 18.13 -10.00 7.83
N GLN A 164 16.89 -10.27 7.44
CA GLN A 164 16.52 -10.46 6.03
C GLN A 164 16.85 -9.21 5.21
N SER A 165 16.47 -8.03 5.70
CA SER A 165 16.76 -6.76 5.04
C SER A 165 18.26 -6.52 4.87
N LEU A 166 19.06 -6.78 5.91
CA LEU A 166 20.53 -6.65 5.85
C LEU A 166 21.13 -7.62 4.83
N LEU A 167 20.74 -8.90 4.88
CA LEU A 167 21.28 -9.93 3.98
C LEU A 167 20.98 -9.63 2.52
N THR A 168 19.75 -9.19 2.20
CA THR A 168 19.35 -8.88 0.83
C THR A 168 19.95 -7.56 0.33
N SER A 169 20.01 -6.53 1.17
CA SER A 169 20.58 -5.22 0.78
C SER A 169 22.11 -5.23 0.63
N SER A 170 22.79 -6.10 1.38
CA SER A 170 24.25 -6.27 1.30
C SER A 170 24.71 -7.34 0.31
N LEU A 171 23.76 -8.06 -0.33
CA LEU A 171 24.09 -9.10 -1.29
C LEU A 171 24.73 -8.51 -2.54
N GLU A 172 25.98 -8.89 -2.78
CA GLU A 172 26.72 -8.58 -4.02
C GLU A 172 26.52 -9.70 -5.05
N VAL A 173 25.98 -9.37 -6.20
CA VAL A 173 25.75 -10.28 -7.31
C VAL A 173 26.89 -10.15 -8.32
N GLU A 174 27.54 -11.26 -8.66
CA GLU A 174 28.53 -11.31 -9.73
C GLU A 174 27.84 -11.29 -11.11
N TYR A 175 27.93 -10.16 -11.81
CA TYR A 175 27.37 -9.97 -13.15
C TYR A 175 28.38 -9.30 -14.08
N ASP A 176 28.64 -9.89 -15.24
CA ASP A 176 29.59 -9.40 -16.25
C ASP A 176 30.99 -9.04 -15.68
N GLY A 177 31.52 -9.90 -14.81
CA GLY A 177 32.82 -9.73 -14.17
C GLY A 177 32.87 -8.61 -13.12
N LYS A 178 31.74 -8.05 -12.71
CA LYS A 178 31.61 -7.03 -11.68
C LYS A 178 30.70 -7.51 -10.54
N LYS A 179 30.85 -6.92 -9.38
CA LYS A 179 29.95 -7.08 -8.25
C LYS A 179 28.96 -5.92 -8.25
N LEU A 180 27.68 -6.22 -8.34
CA LEU A 180 26.59 -5.26 -8.34
C LEU A 180 25.63 -5.53 -7.17
N PRO A 181 24.95 -4.50 -6.64
CA PRO A 181 23.85 -4.70 -5.69
C PRO A 181 22.72 -5.55 -6.31
N LEU A 182 22.06 -6.37 -5.51
CA LEU A 182 20.93 -7.20 -5.94
C LEU A 182 19.86 -6.39 -6.70
N ALA A 183 19.48 -5.23 -6.19
CA ALA A 183 18.49 -4.37 -6.82
C ALA A 183 18.89 -3.94 -8.25
N SER A 184 20.18 -3.62 -8.45
CA SER A 184 20.69 -3.23 -9.79
C SER A 184 20.61 -4.38 -10.78
N VAL A 185 20.91 -5.62 -10.37
CA VAL A 185 20.81 -6.80 -11.23
C VAL A 185 19.35 -7.12 -11.55
N ARG A 186 18.46 -7.02 -10.57
CA ARG A 186 17.01 -7.24 -10.78
C ARG A 186 16.39 -6.23 -11.73
N ASN A 187 16.84 -4.98 -11.72
CA ASN A 187 16.38 -3.97 -12.67
C ASN A 187 16.75 -4.28 -14.13
N LEU A 188 17.75 -5.13 -14.39
CA LEU A 188 18.06 -5.61 -15.73
C LEU A 188 16.98 -6.52 -16.34
N ALA A 189 15.97 -6.92 -15.57
CA ALA A 189 14.79 -7.61 -16.09
C ALA A 189 13.98 -6.79 -17.10
N TYR A 190 14.14 -5.46 -17.09
CA TYR A 190 13.49 -4.52 -18.03
C TYR A 190 14.39 -4.16 -19.23
N ASP A 191 15.62 -4.69 -19.32
CA ASP A 191 16.54 -4.38 -20.42
C ASP A 191 15.97 -4.84 -21.78
N ALA A 192 16.26 -4.10 -22.84
CA ALA A 192 15.81 -4.45 -24.18
C ALA A 192 16.46 -5.76 -24.71
N SER A 193 17.70 -6.08 -24.26
CA SER A 193 18.42 -7.30 -24.69
C SER A 193 17.98 -8.52 -23.91
N LYS A 194 17.54 -9.54 -24.61
CA LYS A 194 17.24 -10.88 -24.08
C LYS A 194 18.44 -11.49 -23.34
N GLU A 195 19.64 -11.33 -23.87
CA GLU A 195 20.88 -11.86 -23.31
C GLU A 195 21.17 -11.23 -21.95
N VAL A 196 20.94 -9.91 -21.82
CA VAL A 196 21.09 -9.17 -20.56
C VAL A 196 20.08 -9.66 -19.52
N ARG A 197 18.79 -9.75 -19.86
CA ARG A 197 17.75 -10.24 -18.96
C ARG A 197 18.03 -11.65 -18.46
N LYS A 198 18.41 -12.56 -19.37
CA LYS A 198 18.73 -13.95 -19.04
C LYS A 198 19.96 -14.04 -18.12
N ALA A 199 21.05 -13.35 -18.48
CA ALA A 199 22.28 -13.37 -17.69
C ALA A 199 22.06 -12.76 -16.28
N ALA A 200 21.25 -11.71 -16.18
CA ALA A 200 20.89 -11.10 -14.91
C ALA A 200 20.09 -12.07 -14.03
N TYR A 201 19.10 -12.76 -14.58
CA TYR A 201 18.33 -13.79 -13.89
C TYR A 201 19.23 -14.95 -13.38
N GLU A 202 20.12 -15.47 -14.23
CA GLU A 202 21.03 -16.56 -13.85
C GLU A 202 21.98 -16.11 -12.73
N ALA A 203 22.48 -14.88 -12.78
CA ALA A 203 23.33 -14.30 -11.75
C ALA A 203 22.56 -14.10 -10.42
N GLU A 204 21.32 -13.60 -10.51
CA GLU A 204 20.43 -13.44 -9.37
C GLU A 204 20.18 -14.79 -8.67
N ILE A 205 19.70 -15.81 -9.40
CA ILE A 205 19.44 -17.15 -8.87
C ILE A 205 20.68 -17.72 -8.16
N LYS A 206 21.85 -17.62 -8.79
CA LYS A 206 23.11 -18.11 -8.21
C LYS A 206 23.47 -17.39 -6.93
N SER A 207 23.21 -16.10 -6.82
CA SER A 207 23.59 -15.30 -5.66
C SER A 207 22.84 -15.69 -4.39
N TYR A 208 21.56 -16.07 -4.52
CA TYR A 208 20.72 -16.43 -3.38
C TYR A 208 21.22 -17.64 -2.59
N ALA A 209 21.95 -18.56 -3.22
CA ALA A 209 22.52 -19.71 -2.53
C ALA A 209 23.41 -19.32 -1.33
N SER A 210 23.97 -18.10 -1.31
CA SER A 210 24.84 -17.64 -0.23
C SER A 210 24.07 -17.15 1.01
N ILE A 211 22.80 -16.78 0.88
CA ILE A 211 22.00 -16.20 1.98
C ILE A 211 20.70 -16.96 2.27
N ALA A 212 20.25 -17.83 1.37
CA ALA A 212 18.93 -18.46 1.45
C ALA A 212 18.71 -19.23 2.76
N ASP A 213 19.71 -19.96 3.25
CA ASP A 213 19.59 -20.69 4.52
C ASP A 213 19.40 -19.73 5.70
N ALA A 214 20.16 -18.64 5.77
CA ALA A 214 20.01 -17.65 6.83
C ALA A 214 18.65 -16.93 6.74
N VAL A 215 18.18 -16.62 5.53
CA VAL A 215 16.88 -16.00 5.29
C VAL A 215 15.73 -16.97 5.60
N SER A 216 15.92 -18.30 5.40
CA SER A 216 14.93 -19.30 5.79
C SER A 216 14.68 -19.29 7.30
N PHE A 217 15.72 -19.06 8.13
CA PHE A 217 15.57 -18.88 9.57
C PHE A 217 14.75 -17.63 9.91
N SER A 218 14.98 -16.51 9.23
CA SER A 218 14.17 -15.30 9.41
C SER A 218 12.70 -15.60 9.14
N LEU A 219 12.36 -16.19 7.99
CA LEU A 219 10.98 -16.52 7.63
C LEU A 219 10.33 -17.45 8.66
N ASN A 220 10.98 -18.55 8.99
CA ASN A 220 10.45 -19.54 9.93
C ASN A 220 10.16 -18.96 11.32
N ASN A 221 11.06 -18.12 11.84
CA ASN A 221 10.90 -17.56 13.17
C ASN A 221 9.82 -16.48 13.22
N ILE A 222 9.73 -15.62 12.20
CA ILE A 222 8.66 -14.64 12.07
C ILE A 222 7.30 -15.36 11.98
N LYS A 223 7.16 -16.35 11.08
CA LYS A 223 5.87 -17.06 10.92
C LYS A 223 5.47 -17.83 12.18
N LEU A 224 6.41 -18.42 12.90
CA LEU A 224 6.10 -19.06 14.19
C LEU A 224 5.70 -18.06 15.26
N GLN A 225 6.34 -16.88 15.32
CA GLN A 225 5.93 -15.83 16.24
C GLN A 225 4.48 -15.40 15.95
N VAL A 226 4.14 -15.12 14.69
CA VAL A 226 2.78 -14.73 14.27
C VAL A 226 1.75 -15.82 14.61
N ILE A 227 2.04 -17.09 14.33
CA ILE A 227 1.16 -18.22 14.71
C ILE A 227 0.92 -18.24 16.21
N THR A 228 1.99 -18.07 16.99
CA THR A 228 1.93 -18.12 18.46
C THR A 228 1.09 -16.94 18.98
N GLU A 229 1.35 -15.74 18.49
CA GLU A 229 0.66 -14.52 18.92
C GLU A 229 -0.82 -14.55 18.53
N ALA A 230 -1.17 -14.93 17.29
CA ALA A 230 -2.54 -15.09 16.86
C ALA A 230 -3.32 -16.05 17.78
N LYS A 231 -2.71 -17.18 18.13
CA LYS A 231 -3.29 -18.15 19.06
C LYS A 231 -3.46 -17.60 20.47
N MET A 232 -2.45 -16.87 21.00
CA MET A 232 -2.52 -16.26 22.33
C MET A 232 -3.64 -15.22 22.42
N ARG A 233 -3.82 -14.42 21.36
CA ARG A 233 -4.87 -13.40 21.25
C ARG A 233 -6.26 -13.98 21.02
N GLY A 234 -6.38 -15.27 20.69
CA GLY A 234 -7.66 -15.94 20.48
C GLY A 234 -8.17 -15.92 19.03
N TYR A 235 -7.33 -15.53 18.08
CA TYR A 235 -7.65 -15.67 16.66
C TYR A 235 -7.64 -17.14 16.22
N THR A 236 -8.46 -17.48 15.24
CA THR A 236 -8.54 -18.85 14.69
C THR A 236 -7.32 -19.18 13.80
N SER A 237 -6.69 -18.16 13.22
CA SER A 237 -5.50 -18.30 12.36
C SER A 237 -4.78 -16.97 12.21
N PRO A 238 -3.52 -16.96 11.69
CA PRO A 238 -2.85 -15.73 11.25
C PRO A 238 -3.66 -14.93 10.22
N MET A 239 -4.38 -15.60 9.31
CA MET A 239 -5.25 -14.93 8.34
C MET A 239 -6.42 -14.21 9.01
N ASP A 240 -7.06 -14.84 9.99
CA ASP A 240 -8.14 -14.22 10.76
C ASP A 240 -7.66 -12.94 11.46
N MET A 241 -6.44 -12.96 12.04
CA MET A 241 -5.81 -11.78 12.63
C MET A 241 -5.57 -10.68 11.57
N THR A 242 -5.02 -11.03 10.40
CA THR A 242 -4.78 -10.09 9.31
C THR A 242 -6.07 -9.46 8.77
N LEU A 243 -7.12 -10.25 8.61
CA LEU A 243 -8.41 -9.76 8.13
C LEU A 243 -9.06 -8.79 9.12
N HIS A 244 -8.98 -9.10 10.42
CA HIS A 244 -9.43 -8.18 11.46
C HIS A 244 -8.65 -6.86 11.42
N GLN A 245 -7.31 -6.90 11.33
CA GLN A 245 -6.47 -5.71 11.21
C GLN A 245 -6.73 -4.89 9.92
N SER A 246 -7.22 -5.55 8.87
CA SER A 246 -7.52 -4.92 7.58
C SER A 246 -8.97 -4.48 7.44
N HIS A 247 -9.82 -4.75 8.43
CA HIS A 247 -11.27 -4.49 8.43
C HIS A 247 -11.99 -5.12 7.22
N VAL A 248 -11.60 -6.35 6.85
CA VAL A 248 -12.16 -7.11 5.71
C VAL A 248 -12.66 -8.46 6.19
N SER A 249 -13.81 -8.89 5.71
CA SER A 249 -14.36 -10.21 6.02
C SER A 249 -13.68 -11.34 5.25
N GLN A 250 -13.67 -12.54 5.81
CA GLN A 250 -13.20 -13.75 5.11
C GLN A 250 -13.97 -13.98 3.80
N LYS A 251 -15.28 -13.65 3.76
CA LYS A 251 -16.11 -13.82 2.55
C LYS A 251 -15.64 -12.92 1.40
N THR A 252 -15.26 -11.70 1.71
CA THR A 252 -14.69 -10.75 0.73
C THR A 252 -13.38 -11.30 0.15
N LEU A 253 -12.47 -11.76 1.01
CA LEU A 253 -11.22 -12.38 0.54
C LEU A 253 -11.47 -13.62 -0.30
N ASP A 254 -12.39 -14.49 0.11
CA ASP A 254 -12.74 -15.72 -0.63
C ASP A 254 -13.32 -15.38 -2.02
N ALA A 255 -14.21 -14.38 -2.12
CA ALA A 255 -14.77 -13.92 -3.39
C ALA A 255 -13.69 -13.35 -4.33
N LEU A 256 -12.79 -12.51 -3.81
CA LEU A 256 -11.64 -11.97 -4.54
C LEU A 256 -10.75 -13.09 -5.09
N LEU A 257 -10.29 -14.00 -4.23
CA LEU A 257 -9.38 -15.10 -4.61
C LEU A 257 -10.04 -16.08 -5.58
N SER A 258 -11.33 -16.38 -5.41
CA SER A 258 -12.09 -17.23 -6.33
C SER A 258 -12.20 -16.60 -7.71
N ALA A 259 -12.52 -15.31 -7.82
CA ALA A 259 -12.55 -14.60 -9.08
C ALA A 259 -11.17 -14.58 -9.76
N MET A 260 -10.10 -14.26 -9.00
CA MET A 260 -8.72 -14.30 -9.52
C MET A 260 -8.41 -15.70 -10.09
N GLN A 261 -8.66 -16.76 -9.33
CA GLN A 261 -8.39 -18.14 -9.75
C GLN A 261 -9.10 -18.49 -11.07
N LYS A 262 -10.36 -18.08 -11.23
CA LYS A 262 -11.12 -18.32 -12.47
C LYS A 262 -10.53 -17.61 -13.68
N TYR A 263 -9.87 -16.46 -13.48
CA TYR A 263 -9.30 -15.65 -14.56
C TYR A 263 -7.82 -15.92 -14.83
N LEU A 264 -7.11 -16.69 -14.01
CA LEU A 264 -5.72 -17.08 -14.29
C LEU A 264 -5.54 -17.61 -15.73
N PRO A 265 -6.42 -18.50 -16.28
CA PRO A 265 -6.28 -18.99 -17.65
C PRO A 265 -6.33 -17.87 -18.74
N VAL A 266 -6.95 -16.72 -18.44
CA VAL A 266 -6.99 -15.57 -19.35
C VAL A 266 -5.61 -14.91 -19.39
N PHE A 267 -4.96 -14.74 -18.25
CA PHE A 267 -3.58 -14.24 -18.17
C PHE A 267 -2.57 -15.22 -18.77
N HIS A 268 -2.79 -16.55 -18.65
CA HIS A 268 -1.96 -17.53 -19.33
C HIS A 268 -1.97 -17.34 -20.85
N LYS A 269 -3.10 -16.92 -21.46
CA LYS A 269 -3.16 -16.61 -22.90
C LYS A 269 -2.29 -15.40 -23.27
N TYR A 270 -2.30 -14.35 -22.43
CA TYR A 270 -1.43 -13.19 -22.61
C TYR A 270 0.05 -13.59 -22.57
N LEU A 271 0.46 -14.34 -21.54
CA LEU A 271 1.84 -14.79 -21.38
C LEU A 271 2.31 -15.69 -22.53
N LYS A 272 1.45 -16.60 -23.01
CA LYS A 272 1.73 -17.42 -24.20
C LYS A 272 1.92 -16.55 -25.43
N ARG A 273 1.03 -15.56 -25.63
CA ARG A 273 1.17 -14.66 -26.79
C ARG A 273 2.46 -13.85 -26.71
N LYS A 274 2.82 -13.35 -25.54
CA LYS A 274 4.10 -12.69 -25.29
C LYS A 274 5.28 -13.63 -25.58
N ALA A 275 5.20 -14.88 -25.15
CA ALA A 275 6.21 -15.90 -25.44
C ALA A 275 6.39 -16.12 -26.95
N GLU A 276 5.29 -16.26 -27.71
CA GLU A 276 5.34 -16.40 -29.18
C GLU A 276 6.01 -15.19 -29.85
N ILE A 277 5.67 -13.95 -29.45
CA ILE A 277 6.29 -12.73 -29.97
C ILE A 277 7.81 -12.73 -29.73
N LEU A 278 8.23 -13.20 -28.56
CA LEU A 278 9.65 -13.26 -28.15
C LEU A 278 10.37 -14.53 -28.64
N GLY A 279 9.67 -15.42 -29.39
CA GLY A 279 10.24 -16.61 -30.00
C GLY A 279 10.42 -17.82 -29.08
N TYR A 280 9.53 -17.99 -28.08
CA TYR A 280 9.50 -19.13 -27.18
C TYR A 280 8.30 -20.05 -27.46
N GLU A 281 8.52 -21.37 -27.42
CA GLU A 281 7.48 -22.37 -27.73
C GLU A 281 6.88 -23.05 -26.50
N ASN A 282 7.60 -23.09 -25.37
CA ASN A 282 7.22 -23.83 -24.16
C ASN A 282 6.64 -22.96 -23.03
N GLY A 283 6.12 -21.78 -23.36
CA GLY A 283 5.73 -20.77 -22.40
C GLY A 283 6.82 -19.72 -22.19
N LEU A 284 6.50 -18.66 -21.47
CA LEU A 284 7.39 -17.54 -21.26
C LEU A 284 8.41 -17.86 -20.15
N PRO A 285 9.74 -17.78 -20.38
CA PRO A 285 10.73 -17.90 -19.32
C PRO A 285 10.55 -16.79 -18.26
N TRP A 286 10.81 -17.06 -17.00
CA TRP A 286 10.66 -16.10 -15.90
C TRP A 286 11.33 -14.76 -16.18
N TYR A 287 12.53 -14.77 -16.74
CA TYR A 287 13.30 -13.55 -17.03
C TYR A 287 12.72 -12.69 -18.18
N GLU A 288 11.69 -13.18 -18.85
CA GLU A 288 10.98 -12.44 -19.92
C GLU A 288 9.68 -11.78 -19.43
N LEU A 289 9.31 -11.95 -18.18
CA LEU A 289 8.06 -11.36 -17.65
C LEU A 289 7.99 -9.85 -17.90
N PHE A 290 9.12 -9.15 -17.77
CA PHE A 290 9.23 -7.70 -17.96
C PHE A 290 9.89 -7.30 -19.28
N ALA A 291 10.10 -8.26 -20.19
CA ALA A 291 10.64 -7.96 -21.53
C ALA A 291 9.70 -6.99 -22.26
N PRO A 292 10.23 -5.88 -22.84
CA PRO A 292 9.41 -4.93 -23.57
C PRO A 292 8.87 -5.54 -24.88
N VAL A 293 7.61 -5.23 -25.21
CA VAL A 293 6.97 -5.57 -26.48
C VAL A 293 6.41 -4.29 -27.08
N GLY A 294 6.53 -4.10 -28.39
CA GLY A 294 6.13 -2.86 -29.06
C GLY A 294 7.15 -1.74 -28.91
N LYS A 295 6.71 -0.50 -29.04
CA LYS A 295 7.55 0.69 -28.90
C LYS A 295 7.14 1.52 -27.69
N SER A 296 8.12 2.13 -27.05
CA SER A 296 7.88 3.11 -26.00
C SER A 296 7.26 4.39 -26.57
N ALA A 297 6.36 5.02 -25.83
CA ALA A 297 5.90 6.36 -26.14
C ALA A 297 7.07 7.36 -26.02
N THR A 298 7.22 8.23 -27.01
CA THR A 298 8.30 9.24 -27.06
C THR A 298 7.85 10.63 -26.67
N THR A 299 6.60 10.78 -26.19
CA THR A 299 6.04 12.06 -25.76
C THR A 299 6.81 12.56 -24.54
N SER A 300 7.25 13.81 -24.58
CA SER A 300 7.93 14.47 -23.46
C SER A 300 7.00 15.54 -22.87
N PHE A 301 6.91 15.57 -21.55
CA PHE A 301 6.09 16.48 -20.80
C PHE A 301 6.95 17.44 -19.96
N THR A 302 6.44 18.64 -19.74
CA THR A 302 6.89 19.54 -18.69
C THR A 302 5.83 19.59 -17.58
N PRO A 303 6.11 20.13 -16.39
CA PRO A 303 5.08 20.31 -15.37
C PRO A 303 3.84 21.06 -15.89
N GLU A 304 4.02 22.09 -16.73
CA GLU A 304 2.93 22.87 -17.32
C GLU A 304 2.07 22.03 -18.26
N THR A 305 2.69 21.29 -19.20
CA THR A 305 1.95 20.43 -20.13
C THR A 305 1.34 19.22 -19.42
N THR A 306 1.96 18.73 -18.33
CA THR A 306 1.38 17.68 -17.47
C THR A 306 0.12 18.18 -16.78
N LYS A 307 0.17 19.41 -16.21
CA LYS A 307 -1.02 20.07 -15.62
C LYS A 307 -2.17 20.11 -16.63
N GLU A 308 -1.92 20.68 -17.82
CA GLU A 308 -2.93 20.79 -18.88
C GLU A 308 -3.50 19.42 -19.25
N TYR A 309 -2.63 18.42 -19.41
CA TYR A 309 -3.04 17.07 -19.78
C TYR A 309 -3.92 16.43 -18.71
N LEU A 310 -3.51 16.44 -17.44
CA LEU A 310 -4.29 15.88 -16.35
C LEU A 310 -5.62 16.60 -16.17
N VAL A 311 -5.62 17.92 -16.08
CA VAL A 311 -6.85 18.72 -15.88
C VAL A 311 -7.86 18.46 -17.01
N ASN A 312 -7.41 18.41 -18.27
CA ASN A 312 -8.29 18.16 -19.42
C ASN A 312 -8.90 16.76 -19.40
N HIS A 313 -8.17 15.74 -18.91
CA HIS A 313 -8.67 14.36 -18.86
C HIS A 313 -9.57 14.09 -17.64
N PHE A 314 -9.34 14.78 -16.52
CA PHE A 314 -10.15 14.60 -15.32
C PHE A 314 -11.37 15.49 -15.23
N ARG A 315 -11.39 16.65 -15.90
CA ARG A 315 -12.56 17.57 -15.94
C ARG A 315 -13.84 16.91 -16.46
N PRO A 316 -13.82 16.10 -17.55
CA PRO A 316 -15.01 15.35 -17.97
C PRO A 316 -15.54 14.37 -16.91
N PHE A 317 -14.67 13.82 -16.08
CA PHE A 317 -15.04 12.94 -14.99
C PHE A 317 -15.58 13.71 -13.78
N CYS A 318 -14.79 14.64 -13.22
CA CYS A 318 -15.14 15.36 -12.00
C CYS A 318 -14.48 16.75 -11.98
N ASP A 319 -15.29 17.81 -11.98
CA ASP A 319 -14.79 19.19 -11.96
C ASP A 319 -13.98 19.48 -10.69
N GLU A 320 -14.45 19.04 -9.52
CA GLU A 320 -13.77 19.25 -8.24
C GLU A 320 -12.39 18.56 -8.18
N LEU A 321 -12.27 17.34 -8.73
CA LEU A 321 -10.98 16.66 -8.84
C LEU A 321 -10.01 17.43 -9.74
N ALA A 322 -10.50 17.90 -10.90
CA ALA A 322 -9.71 18.71 -11.83
C ALA A 322 -9.31 20.06 -11.21
N ASP A 323 -10.20 20.71 -10.47
CA ASP A 323 -9.91 21.97 -9.75
C ASP A 323 -8.85 21.74 -8.65
N MET A 324 -8.94 20.66 -7.88
CA MET A 324 -7.93 20.28 -6.88
C MET A 324 -6.57 19.98 -7.54
N MET A 325 -6.54 19.28 -8.68
CA MET A 325 -5.32 19.09 -9.44
C MET A 325 -4.71 20.42 -9.88
N GLU A 326 -5.52 21.30 -10.43
CA GLU A 326 -5.07 22.65 -10.83
C GLU A 326 -4.49 23.43 -9.65
N GLU A 327 -5.17 23.40 -8.50
CA GLU A 327 -4.70 24.00 -7.26
C GLU A 327 -3.35 23.40 -6.80
N ALA A 328 -3.18 22.09 -6.85
CA ALA A 328 -1.94 21.42 -6.46
C ALA A 328 -0.73 21.91 -7.25
N PHE A 329 -0.90 22.11 -8.56
CA PHE A 329 0.14 22.67 -9.42
C PHE A 329 0.39 24.16 -9.16
N ASP A 330 -0.65 24.96 -8.97
CA ASP A 330 -0.52 26.44 -8.85
C ASP A 330 -0.08 26.87 -7.45
N ASN A 331 -0.42 26.14 -6.40
CA ASN A 331 -0.16 26.49 -5.01
C ASN A 331 1.05 25.74 -4.40
N ASN A 332 1.97 25.26 -5.23
CA ASN A 332 3.22 24.64 -4.80
C ASN A 332 3.02 23.43 -3.86
N TRP A 333 2.08 22.53 -4.21
CA TRP A 333 1.92 21.28 -3.47
C TRP A 333 2.90 20.21 -3.93
N ILE A 334 3.53 20.36 -5.11
CA ILE A 334 4.32 19.33 -5.78
C ILE A 334 5.80 19.71 -5.77
N ASP A 335 6.65 18.76 -5.35
CA ASP A 335 8.09 18.79 -5.49
C ASP A 335 8.50 17.87 -6.65
N PHE A 336 8.91 18.45 -7.78
CA PHE A 336 9.00 17.75 -9.06
C PHE A 336 10.29 16.97 -9.26
N TYR A 337 11.42 17.68 -9.33
CA TYR A 337 12.64 17.15 -9.95
C TYR A 337 13.53 16.36 -8.99
N PRO A 338 14.25 15.33 -9.50
CA PRO A 338 15.26 14.64 -8.72
C PRO A 338 16.46 15.55 -8.47
N HIS A 339 16.99 15.48 -7.26
CA HIS A 339 18.26 16.13 -6.90
C HIS A 339 18.97 15.37 -5.79
N LYS A 340 20.26 15.70 -5.56
CA LYS A 340 21.06 15.04 -4.53
C LYS A 340 20.44 15.25 -3.14
N GLY A 341 20.17 14.15 -2.46
CA GLY A 341 19.61 14.14 -1.10
C GLY A 341 18.08 14.03 -1.04
N LYS A 342 17.38 14.10 -2.17
CA LYS A 342 15.95 13.82 -2.25
C LYS A 342 15.70 12.30 -2.24
N VAL A 343 14.66 11.86 -1.56
CA VAL A 343 14.26 10.44 -1.58
C VAL A 343 13.78 10.02 -2.98
N GLY A 344 14.00 8.75 -3.33
CA GLY A 344 13.53 8.19 -4.59
C GLY A 344 12.04 7.82 -4.53
N GLY A 345 11.47 7.53 -5.71
CA GLY A 345 10.05 7.19 -5.85
C GLY A 345 9.14 8.41 -5.87
N ALA A 346 7.87 8.22 -5.53
CA ALA A 346 6.87 9.25 -5.37
C ALA A 346 5.99 8.93 -4.17
N PHE A 347 5.35 9.95 -3.59
CA PHE A 347 4.33 9.78 -2.56
C PHE A 347 3.44 11.03 -2.43
N CYS A 348 2.25 10.84 -1.88
CA CYS A 348 1.38 11.91 -1.41
C CYS A 348 1.28 11.87 0.11
N CYS A 349 1.45 13.03 0.76
CA CYS A 349 1.21 13.24 2.18
C CYS A 349 -0.03 14.12 2.35
N ASN A 350 -1.12 13.53 2.80
CA ASN A 350 -2.35 14.25 3.11
C ASN A 350 -2.23 14.99 4.45
N MET A 351 -2.66 16.22 4.47
CA MET A 351 -2.65 17.10 5.65
C MET A 351 -4.07 17.68 5.87
N PRO A 352 -5.05 16.86 6.29
CA PRO A 352 -6.44 17.28 6.43
C PRO A 352 -6.60 18.46 7.40
N PHE A 353 -5.75 18.58 8.41
CA PHE A 353 -5.74 19.68 9.38
C PHE A 353 -5.42 21.07 8.80
N VAL A 354 -4.83 21.12 7.59
CA VAL A 354 -4.62 22.38 6.82
C VAL A 354 -5.30 22.33 5.46
N LYS A 355 -6.10 21.28 5.20
CA LYS A 355 -6.87 21.07 3.96
C LYS A 355 -6.01 21.14 2.69
N GLN A 356 -4.86 20.52 2.74
CA GLN A 356 -3.89 20.45 1.65
C GLN A 356 -3.18 19.10 1.65
N SER A 357 -2.50 18.82 0.54
CA SER A 357 -1.58 17.69 0.46
C SER A 357 -0.20 18.15 -0.04
N ARG A 358 0.81 17.28 0.08
CA ARG A 358 2.10 17.46 -0.57
C ARG A 358 2.46 16.22 -1.34
N VAL A 359 2.87 16.42 -2.58
CA VAL A 359 3.26 15.36 -3.50
C VAL A 359 4.74 15.47 -3.83
N LEU A 360 5.49 14.40 -3.60
CA LEU A 360 6.87 14.28 -4.04
C LEU A 360 6.94 13.39 -5.27
N THR A 361 7.65 13.84 -6.30
CA THR A 361 8.00 13.02 -7.48
C THR A 361 9.48 13.17 -7.81
N ASN A 362 9.97 12.33 -8.71
CA ASN A 362 11.29 12.44 -9.33
C ASN A 362 11.09 12.56 -10.85
N PHE A 363 10.43 13.63 -11.26
CA PHE A 363 9.94 13.89 -12.61
C PHE A 363 11.09 14.06 -13.62
N ASP A 364 11.07 13.28 -14.70
CA ASP A 364 12.01 13.36 -15.81
C ASP A 364 11.35 13.71 -17.17
N GLY A 365 10.01 13.82 -17.16
CA GLY A 365 9.21 14.24 -18.32
C GLY A 365 8.66 13.11 -19.16
N GLY A 366 8.75 11.86 -18.72
CA GLY A 366 8.15 10.72 -19.39
C GLY A 366 6.65 10.58 -19.14
N LEU A 367 5.98 9.76 -19.96
CA LEU A 367 4.57 9.43 -19.76
C LEU A 367 4.34 8.76 -18.38
N GLY A 368 5.29 7.95 -17.92
CA GLY A 368 5.24 7.33 -16.60
C GLY A 368 5.11 8.34 -15.47
N ASP A 369 5.73 9.52 -15.60
CA ASP A 369 5.61 10.58 -14.58
C ASP A 369 4.23 11.22 -14.57
N VAL A 370 3.56 11.33 -15.73
CA VAL A 370 2.18 11.81 -15.83
C VAL A 370 1.24 10.83 -15.11
N VAL A 371 1.44 9.53 -15.30
CA VAL A 371 0.67 8.47 -14.62
C VAL A 371 0.94 8.50 -13.12
N THR A 372 2.21 8.63 -12.72
CA THR A 372 2.59 8.77 -11.30
C THR A 372 1.93 9.99 -10.66
N LEU A 373 1.94 11.14 -11.34
CA LEU A 373 1.26 12.34 -10.82
C LEU A 373 -0.26 12.16 -10.73
N ALA A 374 -0.89 11.46 -11.68
CA ALA A 374 -2.31 11.12 -11.60
C ALA A 374 -2.60 10.25 -10.38
N HIS A 375 -1.72 9.28 -10.09
CA HIS A 375 -1.78 8.42 -8.91
C HIS A 375 -1.70 9.24 -7.62
N GLU A 376 -0.63 10.00 -7.44
CA GLU A 376 -0.40 10.78 -6.21
C GLU A 376 -1.50 11.84 -5.98
N LEU A 377 -1.99 12.46 -7.06
CA LEU A 377 -3.14 13.37 -6.98
C LEU A 377 -4.46 12.63 -6.71
N GLY A 378 -4.54 11.34 -6.98
CA GLY A 378 -5.64 10.50 -6.52
C GLY A 378 -5.65 10.35 -4.99
N HIS A 379 -4.50 10.13 -4.37
CA HIS A 379 -4.36 10.18 -2.91
C HIS A 379 -4.73 11.55 -2.34
N ALA A 380 -4.31 12.65 -3.02
CA ALA A 380 -4.68 14.00 -2.61
C ALA A 380 -6.20 14.21 -2.66
N TYR A 381 -6.87 13.68 -3.68
CA TYR A 381 -8.33 13.72 -3.79
C TYR A 381 -9.04 12.89 -2.71
N HIS A 382 -8.48 11.73 -2.35
CA HIS A 382 -8.96 10.97 -1.19
C HIS A 382 -8.83 11.82 0.08
N GLY A 383 -7.68 12.46 0.30
CA GLY A 383 -7.43 13.38 1.40
C GLY A 383 -8.44 14.52 1.47
N LEU A 384 -8.78 15.13 0.33
CA LEU A 384 -9.80 16.18 0.23
C LEU A 384 -11.18 15.68 0.69
N ASN A 385 -11.55 14.44 0.34
CA ASN A 385 -12.86 13.90 0.71
C ASN A 385 -12.99 13.54 2.19
N ILE A 386 -11.87 13.28 2.90
CA ILE A 386 -11.87 12.96 4.34
C ILE A 386 -11.51 14.14 5.25
N GLU A 387 -11.08 15.29 4.70
CA GLU A 387 -10.58 16.42 5.50
C GLU A 387 -11.61 17.05 6.46
N SER A 388 -12.89 16.84 6.20
CA SER A 388 -13.98 17.34 7.04
C SER A 388 -14.22 16.48 8.28
N HIS A 389 -13.64 15.26 8.35
CA HIS A 389 -13.66 14.45 9.54
C HIS A 389 -12.84 15.06 10.67
N LYS A 390 -13.14 14.66 11.89
CA LYS A 390 -12.36 15.00 13.07
C LYS A 390 -11.04 14.19 13.12
N PRO A 391 -10.04 14.64 13.88
CA PRO A 391 -8.66 14.11 13.83
C PRO A 391 -8.53 12.60 13.95
N LEU A 392 -9.28 11.93 14.81
CA LEU A 392 -9.16 10.48 15.01
C LEU A 392 -9.81 9.67 13.87
N ASN A 393 -10.46 10.32 12.90
CA ASN A 393 -11.09 9.71 11.72
C ASN A 393 -10.36 10.11 10.41
N TRP A 394 -9.06 10.37 10.44
CA TRP A 394 -8.29 10.69 9.22
C TRP A 394 -7.53 9.49 8.64
N GLU A 395 -7.57 8.35 9.31
CA GLU A 395 -6.92 7.14 8.85
C GLU A 395 -7.94 6.16 8.24
N TYR A 396 -7.57 5.50 7.18
CA TYR A 396 -8.37 4.46 6.51
C TYR A 396 -7.58 3.16 6.41
N SER A 397 -8.30 2.05 6.26
CA SER A 397 -7.68 0.73 6.18
C SER A 397 -6.89 0.55 4.89
N MET A 398 -5.84 -0.30 4.95
CA MET A 398 -4.93 -0.53 3.84
C MET A 398 -5.59 -1.01 2.53
N PRO A 399 -6.59 -1.89 2.52
CA PRO A 399 -7.23 -2.33 1.27
C PRO A 399 -7.82 -1.21 0.42
N VAL A 400 -8.28 -0.12 1.06
CA VAL A 400 -8.87 1.03 0.36
C VAL A 400 -7.89 2.18 0.12
N ALA A 401 -6.66 2.07 0.63
CA ALA A 401 -5.66 3.13 0.54
C ALA A 401 -5.34 3.53 -0.91
N GLU A 402 -5.29 2.55 -1.82
CA GLU A 402 -4.97 2.75 -3.23
C GLU A 402 -6.20 2.93 -4.13
N THR A 403 -7.39 3.11 -3.55
CA THR A 403 -8.64 3.17 -4.35
C THR A 403 -8.65 4.36 -5.30
N ALA A 404 -8.42 5.57 -4.79
CA ALA A 404 -8.49 6.78 -5.59
C ALA A 404 -7.26 6.96 -6.50
N SER A 405 -6.08 6.56 -6.03
CA SER A 405 -4.84 6.63 -6.80
C SER A 405 -4.87 5.71 -8.01
N THR A 406 -5.19 4.43 -7.81
CA THR A 406 -5.30 3.45 -8.90
C THR A 406 -6.50 3.73 -9.83
N PHE A 407 -7.59 4.30 -9.30
CA PHE A 407 -8.70 4.76 -10.14
C PHE A 407 -8.25 5.84 -11.13
N ASN A 408 -7.49 6.83 -10.65
CA ASN A 408 -6.93 7.87 -11.51
C ASN A 408 -5.94 7.32 -12.55
N GLU A 409 -5.06 6.38 -12.15
CA GLU A 409 -4.18 5.70 -13.12
C GLU A 409 -4.98 5.04 -14.24
N ASN A 410 -6.05 4.32 -13.90
CA ASN A 410 -6.88 3.65 -14.91
C ASN A 410 -7.54 4.66 -15.88
N ILE A 411 -8.01 5.83 -15.39
CA ILE A 411 -8.56 6.88 -16.25
C ILE A 411 -7.49 7.35 -17.24
N ILE A 412 -6.30 7.74 -16.76
CA ILE A 412 -5.24 8.29 -17.61
C ILE A 412 -4.68 7.23 -18.56
N MET A 413 -4.40 6.02 -18.10
CA MET A 413 -3.86 4.97 -18.97
C MET A 413 -4.84 4.58 -20.07
N ASN A 414 -6.12 4.49 -19.77
CA ASN A 414 -7.14 4.21 -20.79
C ASN A 414 -7.20 5.36 -21.82
N ALA A 415 -7.19 6.62 -21.37
CA ALA A 415 -7.19 7.78 -22.27
C ALA A 415 -5.96 7.77 -23.19
N VAL A 416 -4.76 7.57 -22.64
CA VAL A 416 -3.52 7.50 -23.41
C VAL A 416 -3.56 6.38 -24.47
N ILE A 417 -4.03 5.18 -24.09
CA ILE A 417 -4.15 4.06 -25.01
C ILE A 417 -5.15 4.37 -26.13
N ASP A 418 -6.29 4.97 -25.80
CA ASP A 418 -7.36 5.26 -26.76
C ASP A 418 -6.96 6.38 -27.74
N GLU A 419 -6.19 7.37 -27.29
CA GLU A 419 -5.68 8.48 -28.12
C GLU A 419 -4.47 8.08 -29.00
N THR A 420 -3.82 6.95 -28.70
CA THR A 420 -2.62 6.53 -29.43
C THR A 420 -2.99 5.88 -30.75
N GLU A 421 -2.60 6.54 -31.88
CA GLU A 421 -2.83 6.06 -33.25
C GLU A 421 -1.76 5.09 -33.75
N ASP A 422 -0.48 5.26 -33.32
CA ASP A 422 0.61 4.35 -33.70
C ASP A 422 0.41 2.96 -33.10
N LYS A 423 0.21 1.96 -33.97
CA LYS A 423 -0.07 0.58 -33.56
C LYS A 423 1.02 -0.03 -32.66
N GLU A 424 2.29 0.26 -32.93
CA GLU A 424 3.41 -0.28 -32.17
C GLU A 424 3.55 0.39 -30.80
N VAL A 425 3.27 1.71 -30.72
CA VAL A 425 3.24 2.44 -29.43
C VAL A 425 2.04 1.98 -28.61
N LYS A 426 0.87 1.85 -29.23
CA LYS A 426 -0.33 1.34 -28.57
C LYS A 426 -0.13 -0.06 -28.01
N LEU A 427 0.53 -0.94 -28.77
CA LEU A 427 0.88 -2.29 -28.33
C LEU A 427 1.79 -2.25 -27.10
N GLY A 428 2.80 -1.37 -27.09
CA GLY A 428 3.69 -1.21 -25.94
C GLY A 428 2.99 -0.69 -24.69
N LEU A 429 2.06 0.27 -24.84
CA LEU A 429 1.27 0.79 -23.73
C LEU A 429 0.34 -0.27 -23.11
N ILE A 430 -0.33 -1.03 -23.96
CA ILE A 430 -1.20 -2.14 -23.53
C ILE A 430 -0.36 -3.21 -22.83
N GLU A 431 0.80 -3.53 -23.38
CA GLU A 431 1.70 -4.54 -22.80
C GLU A 431 2.18 -4.14 -21.41
N ASN A 432 2.58 -2.88 -21.21
CA ASN A 432 2.94 -2.37 -19.88
C ASN A 432 1.78 -2.50 -18.89
N GLN A 433 0.56 -2.11 -19.27
CA GLN A 433 -0.62 -2.27 -18.43
C GLN A 433 -0.90 -3.75 -18.10
N LEU A 434 -0.68 -4.66 -19.05
CA LEU A 434 -0.87 -6.10 -18.83
C LEU A 434 0.23 -6.73 -17.96
N GLN A 435 1.47 -6.21 -18.02
CA GLN A 435 2.52 -6.61 -17.07
C GLN A 435 2.11 -6.29 -15.63
N ASP A 436 1.65 -5.07 -15.37
CA ASP A 436 1.21 -4.64 -14.04
C ASP A 436 0.02 -5.48 -13.57
N LEU A 437 -0.97 -5.70 -14.44
CA LEU A 437 -2.10 -6.57 -14.14
C LEU A 437 -1.67 -8.01 -13.84
N CYS A 438 -0.72 -8.55 -14.59
CA CYS A 438 -0.18 -9.87 -14.35
C CYS A 438 0.54 -9.96 -12.99
N GLN A 439 1.20 -8.86 -12.55
CA GLN A 439 1.78 -8.80 -11.21
C GLN A 439 0.69 -8.85 -10.14
N ILE A 440 -0.35 -8.02 -10.23
CA ILE A 440 -1.40 -7.99 -9.19
C ILE A 440 -2.33 -9.22 -9.22
N ILE A 441 -2.39 -9.97 -10.31
CA ILE A 441 -3.21 -11.19 -10.40
C ILE A 441 -2.37 -12.45 -10.23
N CYS A 442 -1.43 -12.73 -11.12
CA CYS A 442 -0.68 -13.99 -11.09
C CYS A 442 0.39 -14.00 -9.99
N ASP A 443 1.20 -12.94 -9.87
CA ASP A 443 2.29 -12.91 -8.89
C ASP A 443 1.73 -12.81 -7.46
N ILE A 444 0.75 -11.92 -7.22
CA ILE A 444 0.10 -11.80 -5.91
C ILE A 444 -0.61 -13.11 -5.52
N TYR A 445 -1.29 -13.79 -6.46
CA TYR A 445 -1.90 -15.08 -6.17
C TYR A 445 -0.85 -16.13 -5.81
N SER A 446 0.29 -16.17 -6.52
CA SER A 446 1.39 -17.08 -6.18
C SER A 446 1.98 -16.78 -4.80
N ARG A 447 2.12 -15.49 -4.45
CA ARG A 447 2.60 -15.06 -3.13
C ARG A 447 1.64 -15.47 -2.01
N TYR A 448 0.34 -15.30 -2.23
CA TYR A 448 -0.69 -15.75 -1.29
C TYR A 448 -0.60 -17.26 -1.05
N LEU A 449 -0.51 -18.04 -2.13
CA LEU A 449 -0.39 -19.52 -2.05
C LEU A 449 0.88 -19.94 -1.30
N PHE A 450 2.00 -19.29 -1.59
CA PHE A 450 3.26 -19.56 -0.90
C PHE A 450 3.14 -19.29 0.60
N GLU A 451 2.70 -18.10 0.97
CA GLU A 451 2.61 -17.68 2.37
C GLU A 451 1.63 -18.55 3.16
N LYS A 452 0.49 -18.89 2.54
CA LYS A 452 -0.48 -19.82 3.12
C LYS A 452 0.15 -21.19 3.38
N ALA A 453 0.84 -21.77 2.39
CA ALA A 453 1.47 -23.07 2.55
C ALA A 453 2.59 -23.05 3.60
N VAL A 454 3.31 -21.93 3.73
CA VAL A 454 4.31 -21.75 4.80
C VAL A 454 3.63 -21.73 6.16
N PHE A 455 2.55 -20.97 6.36
CA PHE A 455 1.81 -20.94 7.64
C PHE A 455 1.21 -22.31 7.98
N ASP A 456 0.59 -22.98 7.00
CA ASP A 456 -0.04 -24.30 7.18
C ASP A 456 0.97 -25.35 7.66
N ARG A 457 2.23 -25.28 7.22
CA ARG A 457 3.28 -26.26 7.57
C ARG A 457 4.12 -25.85 8.77
N ARG A 458 4.35 -24.53 8.96
CA ARG A 458 5.28 -24.03 9.98
C ARG A 458 4.85 -24.32 11.42
N SER A 459 3.59 -24.55 11.66
CA SER A 459 3.10 -24.98 12.99
C SER A 459 3.73 -26.31 13.43
N ASP A 460 4.02 -27.19 12.49
CA ASP A 460 4.43 -28.57 12.76
C ASP A 460 5.91 -28.86 12.43
N GLU A 461 6.50 -28.11 11.50
CA GLU A 461 7.87 -28.36 11.03
C GLU A 461 8.64 -27.05 10.76
N PHE A 462 9.96 -27.13 10.79
CA PHE A 462 10.85 -26.08 10.31
C PHE A 462 11.08 -26.28 8.80
N LEU A 463 10.88 -25.24 7.99
CA LEU A 463 11.00 -25.29 6.54
C LEU A 463 12.39 -24.84 6.10
N PHE A 464 13.22 -25.77 5.63
CA PHE A 464 14.53 -25.45 5.07
C PHE A 464 14.41 -24.89 3.64
N THR A 465 15.52 -24.36 3.14
CA THR A 465 15.60 -23.70 1.82
C THR A 465 14.99 -24.54 0.70
N ASP A 466 15.30 -25.85 0.63
CA ASP A 466 14.77 -26.72 -0.44
C ASP A 466 13.24 -26.85 -0.38
N GLN A 467 12.68 -26.98 0.83
CA GLN A 467 11.23 -27.06 1.03
C GLN A 467 10.56 -25.73 0.69
N LEU A 468 11.16 -24.59 1.05
CA LEU A 468 10.65 -23.26 0.67
C LEU A 468 10.69 -23.05 -0.84
N ASN A 469 11.77 -23.49 -1.51
CA ASN A 469 11.87 -23.47 -2.97
C ASN A 469 10.81 -24.33 -3.64
N GLU A 470 10.54 -25.53 -3.12
CA GLU A 470 9.47 -26.41 -3.62
C GLU A 470 8.09 -25.77 -3.48
N ILE A 471 7.78 -25.16 -2.32
CA ILE A 471 6.52 -24.45 -2.08
C ILE A 471 6.38 -23.27 -3.06
N MET A 472 7.46 -22.48 -3.24
CA MET A 472 7.46 -21.34 -4.16
C MET A 472 7.22 -21.78 -5.60
N LEU A 473 7.91 -22.82 -6.07
CA LEU A 473 7.73 -23.33 -7.42
C LEU A 473 6.32 -23.92 -7.63
N ALA A 474 5.75 -24.58 -6.61
CA ALA A 474 4.38 -25.08 -6.67
C ALA A 474 3.36 -23.93 -6.77
N ALA A 475 3.54 -22.88 -5.98
CA ALA A 475 2.71 -21.68 -6.02
C ALA A 475 2.76 -20.97 -7.38
N GLN A 476 3.97 -20.81 -7.95
CA GLN A 476 4.15 -20.23 -9.28
C GLN A 476 3.51 -21.09 -10.38
N LYS A 477 3.68 -22.41 -10.35
CA LYS A 477 3.04 -23.33 -11.31
C LYS A 477 1.52 -23.24 -11.26
N GLN A 478 0.94 -23.10 -10.07
CA GLN A 478 -0.51 -22.96 -9.92
C GLN A 478 -1.01 -21.60 -10.44
N ALA A 479 -0.29 -20.52 -10.17
CA ALA A 479 -0.71 -19.17 -10.56
C ALA A 479 -0.49 -18.88 -12.05
N TYR A 480 0.63 -19.29 -12.59
CA TYR A 480 1.02 -18.96 -13.97
C TYR A 480 0.69 -20.08 -15.00
N GLY A 481 0.38 -21.29 -14.51
CA GLY A 481 -0.02 -22.42 -15.36
C GLY A 481 0.97 -22.68 -16.50
N ASP A 482 0.42 -22.84 -17.69
CA ASP A 482 1.17 -23.02 -18.95
C ASP A 482 1.53 -21.70 -19.64
N GLY A 483 1.31 -20.55 -18.98
CA GLY A 483 1.77 -19.24 -19.44
C GLY A 483 3.27 -19.06 -19.28
N LEU A 484 3.87 -19.67 -18.24
CA LEU A 484 5.32 -19.69 -18.07
C LEU A 484 5.92 -21.05 -18.43
N ASP A 485 7.20 -21.02 -18.82
CA ASP A 485 8.02 -22.22 -19.01
C ASP A 485 8.25 -22.88 -17.63
N PRO A 486 7.72 -24.10 -17.37
CA PRO A 486 7.83 -24.77 -16.08
C PRO A 486 9.26 -25.16 -15.70
N THR A 487 10.21 -25.08 -16.64
CA THR A 487 11.63 -25.35 -16.41
C THR A 487 12.44 -24.09 -16.08
N CYS A 488 11.83 -22.91 -16.23
CA CYS A 488 12.47 -21.61 -16.01
C CYS A 488 11.60 -20.71 -15.11
N LEU A 489 11.35 -21.17 -13.89
CA LEU A 489 10.68 -20.45 -12.83
C LEU A 489 11.69 -19.90 -11.80
N HIS A 490 11.24 -19.15 -10.81
CA HIS A 490 12.12 -18.49 -9.85
C HIS A 490 11.99 -19.06 -8.42
N PRO A 491 12.78 -20.07 -8.02
CA PRO A 491 12.61 -20.76 -6.73
C PRO A 491 12.85 -19.86 -5.50
N TYR A 492 13.65 -18.79 -5.64
CA TYR A 492 14.07 -17.93 -4.53
C TYR A 492 13.26 -16.62 -4.41
N MET A 493 12.10 -16.49 -5.08
CA MET A 493 11.29 -15.27 -4.95
C MET A 493 10.88 -14.94 -3.51
N TRP A 494 10.84 -15.93 -2.63
CA TRP A 494 10.57 -15.72 -1.22
C TRP A 494 11.72 -15.01 -0.48
N VAL A 495 12.98 -15.10 -0.95
CA VAL A 495 14.15 -14.52 -0.27
C VAL A 495 14.13 -12.99 -0.29
N CYS A 496 13.76 -12.39 -1.44
CA CYS A 496 13.88 -10.96 -1.69
C CYS A 496 12.58 -10.15 -1.47
N LYS A 497 11.45 -10.80 -1.18
CA LYS A 497 10.17 -10.13 -0.97
C LYS A 497 9.98 -9.80 0.52
N SER A 498 10.27 -8.56 0.90
CA SER A 498 10.16 -8.08 2.29
C SER A 498 8.79 -8.31 2.92
N HIS A 499 7.73 -8.30 2.13
CA HIS A 499 6.34 -8.53 2.56
C HIS A 499 6.11 -9.81 3.38
N TYR A 500 6.95 -10.84 3.21
CA TYR A 500 6.84 -12.05 4.00
C TYR A 500 7.44 -11.95 5.40
N TYR A 501 8.25 -10.89 5.67
CA TYR A 501 9.11 -10.80 6.84
C TYR A 501 8.64 -9.80 7.89
N SER A 502 7.40 -9.31 7.82
CA SER A 502 6.80 -8.55 8.91
C SER A 502 6.23 -9.48 9.98
N SER A 503 6.50 -9.17 11.26
CA SER A 503 5.86 -9.82 12.41
C SER A 503 4.51 -9.19 12.77
N ASP A 504 4.27 -7.96 12.34
CA ASP A 504 3.09 -7.19 12.73
C ASP A 504 1.96 -7.30 11.70
N LEU A 505 2.31 -7.58 10.44
CA LEU A 505 1.34 -7.73 9.35
C LEU A 505 1.70 -8.91 8.46
N SER A 506 0.86 -9.93 8.44
CA SER A 506 0.99 -11.09 7.56
C SER A 506 0.10 -10.97 6.33
N TYR A 507 0.38 -11.80 5.32
CA TYR A 507 -0.37 -11.80 4.06
C TYR A 507 -0.44 -10.43 3.36
N TYR A 508 0.56 -9.59 3.55
CA TYR A 508 0.63 -8.20 3.03
C TYR A 508 0.70 -8.11 1.49
N ASN A 509 0.32 -9.15 0.79
CA ASN A 509 0.30 -9.21 -0.67
C ASN A 509 -1.12 -9.07 -1.25
N TRP A 510 -2.14 -9.71 -0.68
CA TRP A 510 -3.50 -9.67 -1.22
C TRP A 510 -4.12 -8.26 -1.30
N PRO A 511 -3.80 -7.27 -0.42
CA PRO A 511 -4.33 -5.93 -0.55
C PRO A 511 -4.00 -5.24 -1.88
N TYR A 512 -2.88 -5.59 -2.51
CA TYR A 512 -2.56 -5.07 -3.85
C TYR A 512 -3.52 -5.57 -4.93
N ALA A 513 -3.89 -6.86 -4.88
CA ALA A 513 -4.89 -7.41 -5.79
C ALA A 513 -6.28 -6.81 -5.50
N PHE A 514 -6.61 -6.63 -4.22
CA PHE A 514 -7.83 -5.98 -3.79
C PHE A 514 -7.93 -4.56 -4.38
N GLY A 515 -6.96 -3.70 -4.09
CA GLY A 515 -6.96 -2.29 -4.54
C GLY A 515 -7.00 -2.16 -6.06
N GLY A 516 -6.17 -2.94 -6.78
CA GLY A 516 -6.13 -2.90 -8.24
C GLY A 516 -7.43 -3.36 -8.90
N LEU A 517 -8.06 -4.41 -8.38
CA LEU A 517 -9.36 -4.89 -8.90
C LEU A 517 -10.52 -4.03 -8.43
N PHE A 518 -10.49 -3.52 -7.21
CA PHE A 518 -11.52 -2.62 -6.71
C PHE A 518 -11.60 -1.35 -7.55
N ALA A 519 -10.46 -0.69 -7.81
CA ALA A 519 -10.40 0.48 -8.67
C ALA A 519 -10.92 0.20 -10.10
N ARG A 520 -10.63 -0.97 -10.67
CA ARG A 520 -11.17 -1.36 -11.98
C ARG A 520 -12.66 -1.61 -11.94
N GLY A 521 -13.16 -2.25 -10.89
CA GLY A 521 -14.59 -2.42 -10.66
C GLY A 521 -15.32 -1.08 -10.54
N LEU A 522 -14.67 -0.08 -9.94
CA LEU A 522 -15.20 1.29 -9.88
C LEU A 522 -15.28 1.95 -11.28
N ILE A 523 -14.31 1.69 -12.18
CA ILE A 523 -14.41 2.14 -13.57
C ILE A 523 -15.64 1.53 -14.28
N VAL A 524 -15.90 0.22 -14.06
CA VAL A 524 -17.11 -0.44 -14.58
C VAL A 524 -18.36 0.22 -14.01
N LYS A 525 -18.41 0.48 -12.72
CA LYS A 525 -19.53 1.18 -12.08
C LYS A 525 -19.73 2.59 -12.62
N TYR A 526 -18.66 3.32 -12.87
CA TYR A 526 -18.74 4.64 -13.52
C TYR A 526 -19.37 4.55 -14.92
N GLN A 527 -18.98 3.55 -15.70
CA GLN A 527 -19.55 3.33 -17.04
C GLN A 527 -21.04 2.93 -16.99
N GLU A 528 -21.45 2.14 -15.98
CA GLU A 528 -22.83 1.72 -15.78
C GLU A 528 -23.75 2.87 -15.33
N MET A 529 -23.28 3.67 -14.37
CA MET A 529 -24.09 4.70 -13.70
C MET A 529 -24.04 6.06 -14.40
N GLY A 530 -22.93 6.36 -15.08
CA GLY A 530 -22.64 7.67 -15.64
C GLY A 530 -22.21 8.71 -14.59
N LYS A 531 -21.65 9.83 -15.07
CA LYS A 531 -21.03 10.89 -14.24
C LYS A 531 -21.97 11.38 -13.12
N GLU A 532 -23.21 11.73 -13.50
CA GLU A 532 -24.14 12.43 -12.60
C GLU A 532 -24.54 11.59 -11.38
N GLU A 533 -24.60 10.28 -11.52
CA GLU A 533 -24.93 9.38 -10.41
C GLU A 533 -23.69 8.87 -9.70
N PHE A 534 -22.62 8.54 -10.44
CA PHE A 534 -21.41 7.94 -9.88
C PHE A 534 -20.62 8.92 -9.02
N VAL A 535 -20.32 10.13 -9.51
CA VAL A 535 -19.39 11.05 -8.85
C VAL A 535 -19.83 11.42 -7.43
N PRO A 536 -21.10 11.78 -7.15
CA PRO A 536 -21.53 12.04 -5.78
C PRO A 536 -21.37 10.84 -4.86
N LYS A 537 -21.71 9.63 -5.31
CA LYS A 537 -21.55 8.40 -4.53
C LYS A 537 -20.08 8.00 -4.35
N TYR A 538 -19.23 8.25 -5.34
CA TYR A 538 -17.79 8.02 -5.24
C TYR A 538 -17.17 8.91 -4.18
N LYS A 539 -17.55 10.17 -4.12
CA LYS A 539 -17.12 11.10 -3.05
C LYS A 539 -17.61 10.63 -1.69
N GLU A 540 -18.88 10.22 -1.57
CA GLU A 540 -19.44 9.66 -0.34
C GLU A 540 -18.71 8.38 0.06
N MET A 541 -18.38 7.50 -0.88
CA MET A 541 -17.57 6.29 -0.63
C MET A 541 -16.18 6.66 -0.09
N LEU A 542 -15.46 7.61 -0.72
CA LEU A 542 -14.15 8.06 -0.23
C LEU A 542 -14.25 8.68 1.16
N TYR A 543 -15.27 9.50 1.42
CA TYR A 543 -15.55 10.04 2.75
C TYR A 543 -15.76 8.95 3.79
N THR A 544 -16.44 7.85 3.42
CA THR A 544 -16.82 6.77 4.33
C THR A 544 -15.65 5.85 4.69
N THR A 545 -14.54 5.85 3.94
CA THR A 545 -13.40 4.94 4.13
C THR A 545 -12.78 4.97 5.52
N THR A 546 -12.94 6.07 6.26
CA THR A 546 -12.36 6.27 7.59
C THR A 546 -13.32 5.97 8.74
N VAL A 547 -14.61 5.81 8.43
CA VAL A 547 -15.69 5.71 9.42
C VAL A 547 -16.59 4.50 9.23
N ALA A 548 -16.17 3.54 8.41
CA ALA A 548 -16.91 2.31 8.13
C ALA A 548 -15.98 1.16 7.75
N SER A 549 -16.51 -0.08 7.76
CA SER A 549 -15.81 -1.23 7.20
C SER A 549 -15.58 -1.08 5.69
N VAL A 550 -14.67 -1.87 5.14
CA VAL A 550 -14.40 -1.88 3.69
C VAL A 550 -15.65 -2.27 2.90
N GLU A 551 -16.41 -3.23 3.39
CA GLU A 551 -17.68 -3.68 2.80
C GLU A 551 -18.75 -2.58 2.82
N ASP A 552 -18.92 -1.91 3.97
CA ASP A 552 -19.90 -0.82 4.10
C ASP A 552 -19.51 0.37 3.21
N THR A 553 -18.22 0.69 3.12
CA THR A 553 -17.68 1.71 2.21
C THR A 553 -18.06 1.40 0.75
N ALA A 554 -17.87 0.16 0.30
CA ALA A 554 -18.22 -0.25 -1.06
C ALA A 554 -19.74 -0.22 -1.31
N SER A 555 -20.53 -0.52 -0.27
CA SER A 555 -22.00 -0.55 -0.35
C SER A 555 -22.63 0.81 -0.70
N VAL A 556 -21.94 1.93 -0.47
CA VAL A 556 -22.35 3.29 -0.89
C VAL A 556 -22.58 3.36 -2.41
N LEU A 557 -21.77 2.62 -3.18
CA LEU A 557 -21.93 2.47 -4.64
C LEU A 557 -22.78 1.25 -5.05
N GLY A 558 -23.47 0.62 -4.09
CA GLY A 558 -24.24 -0.59 -4.35
C GLY A 558 -23.38 -1.80 -4.70
N ILE A 559 -22.13 -1.83 -4.22
CA ILE A 559 -21.17 -2.90 -4.44
C ILE A 559 -21.22 -3.86 -3.24
N ASP A 560 -21.45 -5.14 -3.50
CA ASP A 560 -21.27 -6.22 -2.53
C ASP A 560 -19.92 -6.90 -2.81
N LEU A 561 -18.94 -6.64 -1.95
CA LEU A 561 -17.59 -7.22 -2.06
C LEU A 561 -17.54 -8.73 -1.75
N THR A 562 -18.59 -9.27 -1.12
CA THR A 562 -18.70 -10.70 -0.84
C THR A 562 -19.26 -11.46 -2.04
N ASP A 563 -19.78 -10.75 -3.06
CA ASP A 563 -20.22 -11.33 -4.32
C ASP A 563 -19.05 -11.35 -5.32
N GLU A 564 -18.72 -12.52 -5.78
CA GLU A 564 -17.70 -12.73 -6.80
C GLU A 564 -17.99 -11.97 -8.12
N ALA A 565 -19.26 -11.69 -8.41
CA ALA A 565 -19.67 -11.01 -9.64
C ALA A 565 -19.04 -9.62 -9.79
N PHE A 566 -18.83 -8.89 -8.70
CA PHE A 566 -18.13 -7.61 -8.72
C PHE A 566 -16.68 -7.77 -9.20
N TRP A 567 -15.94 -8.70 -8.62
CA TRP A 567 -14.54 -8.97 -8.96
C TRP A 567 -14.39 -9.49 -10.39
N ILE A 568 -15.35 -10.33 -10.84
CA ILE A 568 -15.42 -10.80 -12.22
C ILE A 568 -15.61 -9.63 -13.19
N SER A 569 -16.47 -8.64 -12.87
CA SER A 569 -16.67 -7.48 -13.72
C SER A 569 -15.39 -6.67 -13.94
N ALA A 570 -14.59 -6.50 -12.89
CA ALA A 570 -13.26 -5.87 -12.97
C ALA A 570 -12.29 -6.69 -13.84
N LEU A 571 -12.29 -8.01 -13.71
CA LEU A 571 -11.43 -8.91 -14.48
C LEU A 571 -11.84 -9.04 -15.96
N GLU A 572 -13.12 -8.84 -16.31
CA GLU A 572 -13.56 -8.77 -17.71
C GLU A 572 -12.93 -7.58 -18.45
N THR A 573 -12.65 -6.45 -17.76
CA THR A 573 -11.91 -5.33 -18.37
C THR A 573 -10.49 -5.74 -18.73
N ALA A 574 -9.83 -6.50 -17.85
CA ALA A 574 -8.49 -7.05 -18.12
C ALA A 574 -8.50 -8.03 -19.30
N LYS A 575 -9.52 -8.90 -19.36
CA LYS A 575 -9.68 -9.85 -20.49
C LYS A 575 -9.85 -9.11 -21.81
N SER A 576 -10.68 -8.08 -21.87
CA SER A 576 -10.85 -7.27 -23.09
C SER A 576 -9.53 -6.66 -23.54
N ARG A 577 -8.70 -6.17 -22.61
CA ARG A 577 -7.38 -5.62 -22.92
C ARG A 577 -6.40 -6.70 -23.40
N ILE A 578 -6.45 -7.92 -22.85
CA ILE A 578 -5.67 -9.07 -23.31
C ILE A 578 -6.08 -9.47 -24.74
N GLU A 579 -7.38 -9.48 -25.05
CA GLU A 579 -7.87 -9.79 -26.40
C GLU A 579 -7.40 -8.72 -27.42
N GLU A 580 -7.41 -7.43 -27.03
CA GLU A 580 -6.87 -6.34 -27.85
C GLU A 580 -5.35 -6.51 -28.11
N PHE A 581 -4.57 -6.85 -27.07
CA PHE A 581 -3.15 -7.15 -27.18
C PHE A 581 -2.87 -8.29 -28.19
N ILE A 582 -3.63 -9.38 -28.05
CA ILE A 582 -3.48 -10.54 -28.95
C ILE A 582 -3.80 -10.14 -30.39
N GLU A 583 -4.82 -9.34 -30.63
CA GLU A 583 -5.22 -8.90 -31.97
C GLU A 583 -4.18 -7.94 -32.57
N LEU A 584 -3.73 -6.94 -31.82
CA LEU A 584 -2.72 -5.97 -32.27
C LEU A 584 -1.37 -6.61 -32.56
N SER A 585 -1.02 -7.68 -31.90
CA SER A 585 0.28 -8.34 -32.04
C SER A 585 0.32 -9.41 -33.16
N LYS A 586 -0.81 -9.69 -33.86
CA LYS A 586 -0.83 -10.55 -35.06
C LYS A 586 -0.15 -9.88 -36.25
#